data_1431cff248b31ec15e4e2f9c54d8764e
#
_entry.id   1431cff248b31ec15e4e2f9c54d8764e
#
_cell.length_a   1.000
_cell.length_b   1.000
_cell.length_c   1.000
_cell.angle_alpha   90.00
_cell.angle_beta   90.00
_cell.angle_gamma   90.00
#
_symmetry.space_group_name_H-M   'P 1'
#
loop_
_entity.id
_entity.type
_entity.pdbx_description
1 polymer ?
#
loop_
_entity_poly.entity_id
_entity_poly.type
_entity_poly.pdbx_seq_one_letter_code
_entity_poly.pdbx_strand_id
1 'polypeptide(L)'
;MYDLPDASGHFGQYGGVFVAETLIHALDELRAAYAKYQHDPAFLEEFHYELKHYVGRPSPIYHAKRWSQELGGAQVYLKREDLNHTGAHKVNNVIGQALLARRMGKPRVIAETGAGQHGVATATIAARFGMECVVYMGAEDVKRQAANVYRMQLLGATVVPVESGSKTLKDALNEAMRDWVTNVENTFYIIGTVAGPHPYPMLVRDFQSVIGEECKVQMPELAGRQPDYVLACVGGGSNAMGIFYPYIDVPNVKLVGVEAAGDGIETGRHAASIIGGTPGVLHGNRTYLLQDANGQITETHSISAGLDYPGVGPEHAWLHDIKRAEYVGITDDEALRAFHDCCRIEGIIPALESSHALAYACKLAPTLPKDQIVLVNLSGRGDKDMHTVMALAKPESAGKSAGK
;
A
#
# COMPACT_ATOMS: atom_id res chain seq x y z
N MET A 1 24.53 3.61 -7.69
CA MET A 1 23.63 2.62 -7.05
C MET A 1 22.88 3.36 -5.95
N TYR A 2 21.58 3.25 -5.92
CA TYR A 2 20.74 3.87 -4.90
C TYR A 2 21.02 3.22 -3.54
N ASP A 3 21.38 4.03 -2.51
CA ASP A 3 21.86 3.55 -1.21
C ASP A 3 21.24 4.35 -0.05
N LEU A 4 19.94 4.57 -0.11
CA LEU A 4 19.19 5.24 0.96
C LEU A 4 18.24 4.27 1.66
N PRO A 5 17.90 4.52 2.93
CA PRO A 5 18.22 5.71 3.75
C PRO A 5 19.68 5.72 4.25
N ASP A 6 20.14 6.89 4.68
CA ASP A 6 21.40 7.02 5.40
C ASP A 6 21.37 6.32 6.77
N ALA A 7 22.50 6.30 7.48
CA ALA A 7 22.62 5.63 8.79
C ALA A 7 21.67 6.19 9.87
N SER A 8 21.17 7.41 9.69
CA SER A 8 20.18 8.04 10.58
C SER A 8 18.72 7.87 10.12
N GLY A 9 18.52 7.14 9.02
CA GLY A 9 17.20 6.81 8.49
C GLY A 9 16.61 7.89 7.59
N HIS A 10 17.44 8.73 6.97
CA HIS A 10 16.96 9.79 6.09
C HIS A 10 17.11 9.44 4.61
N PHE A 11 16.12 9.86 3.83
CA PHE A 11 16.10 9.96 2.39
C PHE A 11 16.22 11.44 2.02
N GLY A 12 17.46 11.95 1.94
CA GLY A 12 17.72 13.39 1.85
C GLY A 12 17.19 14.12 3.09
N GLN A 13 16.23 15.01 2.92
CA GLN A 13 15.60 15.73 4.04
C GLN A 13 14.43 15.00 4.71
N TYR A 14 13.99 13.85 4.17
CA TYR A 14 12.83 13.10 4.62
C TYR A 14 13.23 11.87 5.45
N GLY A 15 12.27 11.28 6.18
CA GLY A 15 12.54 10.14 7.07
C GLY A 15 12.88 10.56 8.49
N GLY A 16 13.86 9.88 9.08
CA GLY A 16 14.33 10.14 10.43
C GLY A 16 13.48 9.51 11.54
N VAL A 17 13.66 9.98 12.78
CA VAL A 17 13.01 9.45 13.99
C VAL A 17 12.44 10.62 14.80
N PHE A 18 11.18 10.95 14.57
CA PHE A 18 10.47 12.05 15.24
C PHE A 18 9.41 11.49 16.19
N VAL A 19 9.87 10.80 17.22
CA VAL A 19 9.01 10.15 18.24
C VAL A 19 9.34 10.62 19.64
N ALA A 20 8.44 10.33 20.60
CA ALA A 20 8.73 10.53 22.00
C ALA A 20 9.90 9.64 22.45
N GLU A 21 10.69 10.11 23.42
CA GLU A 21 11.88 9.40 23.95
C GLU A 21 11.55 7.98 24.41
N THR A 22 10.35 7.75 24.90
CA THR A 22 9.85 6.43 25.34
C THR A 22 9.88 5.35 24.26
N LEU A 23 9.88 5.72 22.97
CA LEU A 23 9.96 4.77 21.84
C LEU A 23 11.39 4.57 21.31
N ILE A 24 12.36 5.38 21.70
CA ILE A 24 13.74 5.30 21.17
C ILE A 24 14.33 3.92 21.43
N HIS A 25 14.21 3.42 22.67
CA HIS A 25 14.74 2.09 23.01
C HIS A 25 14.14 0.96 22.14
N ALA A 26 12.82 0.98 21.92
CA ALA A 26 12.15 -0.01 21.09
C ALA A 26 12.59 0.07 19.60
N LEU A 27 12.81 1.28 19.10
CA LEU A 27 13.35 1.49 17.75
C LEU A 27 14.81 1.08 17.62
N ASP A 28 15.63 1.29 18.66
CA ASP A 28 17.01 0.82 18.68
C ASP A 28 17.08 -0.71 18.70
N GLU A 29 16.24 -1.36 19.49
CA GLU A 29 16.09 -2.83 19.51
C GLU A 29 15.69 -3.34 18.11
N LEU A 30 14.70 -2.69 17.48
CA LEU A 30 14.24 -3.04 16.14
C LEU A 30 15.35 -2.86 15.09
N ARG A 31 16.08 -1.74 15.13
CA ARG A 31 17.20 -1.46 14.22
C ARG A 31 18.29 -2.52 14.35
N ALA A 32 18.68 -2.84 15.58
CA ALA A 32 19.69 -3.86 15.84
C ALA A 32 19.24 -5.24 15.36
N ALA A 33 17.98 -5.62 15.60
CA ALA A 33 17.42 -6.88 15.13
C ALA A 33 17.36 -6.91 13.60
N TYR A 34 16.89 -5.85 12.95
CA TYR A 34 16.81 -5.81 11.50
C TYR A 34 18.20 -5.86 10.86
N ALA A 35 19.16 -5.07 11.33
CA ALA A 35 20.55 -5.12 10.86
C ALA A 35 21.18 -6.51 10.98
N LYS A 36 20.81 -7.26 12.03
CA LYS A 36 21.27 -8.65 12.22
C LYS A 36 20.65 -9.63 11.23
N TYR A 37 19.33 -9.52 10.99
CA TYR A 37 18.56 -10.55 10.28
C TYR A 37 18.35 -10.24 8.79
N GLN A 38 18.45 -8.99 8.32
CA GLN A 38 18.21 -8.64 6.92
C GLN A 38 19.10 -9.39 5.90
N HIS A 39 20.27 -9.89 6.33
CA HIS A 39 21.19 -10.67 5.50
C HIS A 39 21.46 -12.08 6.08
N ASP A 40 20.73 -12.47 7.13
CA ASP A 40 20.87 -13.78 7.73
C ASP A 40 20.27 -14.87 6.82
N PRO A 41 21.08 -15.86 6.36
CA PRO A 41 20.58 -16.85 5.41
C PRO A 41 19.38 -17.65 5.93
N ALA A 42 19.36 -17.99 7.23
CA ALA A 42 18.27 -18.78 7.80
C ALA A 42 16.98 -17.96 7.91
N PHE A 43 17.07 -16.65 8.19
CA PHE A 43 15.92 -15.75 8.16
C PHE A 43 15.37 -15.60 6.74
N LEU A 44 16.24 -15.37 5.77
CA LEU A 44 15.84 -15.22 4.37
C LEU A 44 15.27 -16.52 3.78
N GLU A 45 15.81 -17.67 4.13
CA GLU A 45 15.27 -18.98 3.73
C GLU A 45 13.84 -19.17 4.27
N GLU A 46 13.60 -18.89 5.58
CA GLU A 46 12.28 -18.96 6.18
C GLU A 46 11.31 -17.97 5.54
N PHE A 47 11.74 -16.72 5.31
CA PHE A 47 10.95 -15.68 4.64
C PHE A 47 10.53 -16.11 3.23
N HIS A 48 11.48 -16.57 2.41
CA HIS A 48 11.20 -17.05 1.05
C HIS A 48 10.34 -18.32 1.04
N TYR A 49 10.52 -19.22 2.01
CA TYR A 49 9.66 -20.40 2.17
C TYR A 49 8.20 -19.98 2.39
N GLU A 50 7.94 -19.06 3.31
CA GLU A 50 6.58 -18.55 3.57
C GLU A 50 6.00 -17.81 2.36
N LEU A 51 6.79 -16.98 1.69
CA LEU A 51 6.35 -16.32 0.46
C LEU A 51 5.95 -17.31 -0.63
N LYS A 52 6.71 -18.37 -0.82
CA LYS A 52 6.46 -19.38 -1.85
C LYS A 52 5.31 -20.31 -1.49
N HIS A 53 5.34 -20.91 -0.30
CA HIS A 53 4.46 -22.03 0.04
C HIS A 53 3.19 -21.61 0.76
N TYR A 54 3.19 -20.46 1.42
CA TYR A 54 2.01 -19.94 2.13
C TYR A 54 1.34 -18.79 1.39
N VAL A 55 2.09 -17.85 0.85
CA VAL A 55 1.52 -16.72 0.07
C VAL A 55 1.17 -17.11 -1.36
N GLY A 56 1.92 -18.03 -1.96
CA GLY A 56 1.72 -18.47 -3.34
C GLY A 56 2.53 -17.67 -4.37
N ARG A 57 3.65 -17.08 -3.94
CA ARG A 57 4.55 -16.35 -4.85
C ARG A 57 5.44 -17.29 -5.70
N PRO A 58 5.93 -16.84 -6.87
CA PRO A 58 5.76 -15.49 -7.44
C PRO A 58 4.34 -15.21 -7.92
N SER A 59 3.84 -13.98 -7.69
CA SER A 59 2.59 -13.55 -8.30
C SER A 59 2.77 -13.36 -9.80
N PRO A 60 1.81 -13.75 -10.67
CA PRO A 60 2.00 -13.65 -12.11
C PRO A 60 1.90 -12.22 -12.62
N ILE A 61 2.52 -11.97 -13.79
CA ILE A 61 2.20 -10.83 -14.62
C ILE A 61 1.20 -11.26 -15.68
N TYR A 62 0.15 -10.49 -15.88
CA TYR A 62 -0.91 -10.73 -16.85
C TYR A 62 -0.93 -9.64 -17.91
N HIS A 63 -0.88 -10.03 -19.19
CA HIS A 63 -1.05 -9.11 -20.30
C HIS A 63 -2.55 -8.84 -20.53
N ALA A 64 -3.02 -7.64 -20.23
CA ALA A 64 -4.40 -7.20 -20.43
C ALA A 64 -4.63 -6.87 -21.92
N LYS A 65 -4.66 -7.92 -22.76
CA LYS A 65 -4.68 -7.79 -24.23
C LYS A 65 -5.92 -7.08 -24.75
N ARG A 66 -7.09 -7.44 -24.23
CA ARG A 66 -8.35 -6.82 -24.66
C ARG A 66 -8.36 -5.35 -24.31
N TRP A 67 -7.96 -5.03 -23.09
CA TRP A 67 -7.91 -3.65 -22.64
C TRP A 67 -6.89 -2.84 -23.43
N SER A 68 -5.71 -3.39 -23.70
CA SER A 68 -4.69 -2.74 -24.56
C SER A 68 -5.23 -2.46 -25.97
N GLN A 69 -6.00 -3.41 -26.55
CA GLN A 69 -6.62 -3.21 -27.85
C GLN A 69 -7.69 -2.10 -27.86
N GLU A 70 -8.54 -2.06 -26.83
CA GLU A 70 -9.57 -1.03 -26.67
C GLU A 70 -8.96 0.35 -26.44
N LEU A 71 -7.85 0.46 -25.67
CA LEU A 71 -7.12 1.71 -25.45
C LEU A 71 -6.38 2.20 -26.71
N GLY A 72 -5.92 1.30 -27.56
CA GLY A 72 -5.35 1.61 -28.87
C GLY A 72 -3.88 2.09 -28.89
N GLY A 73 -3.22 2.22 -27.73
CA GLY A 73 -1.83 2.65 -27.57
C GLY A 73 -0.93 1.57 -26.98
N ALA A 74 -0.18 1.91 -25.93
CA ALA A 74 0.75 1.02 -25.26
C ALA A 74 0.09 -0.26 -24.73
N GLN A 75 0.91 -1.31 -24.57
CA GLN A 75 0.49 -2.60 -24.02
C GLN A 75 0.42 -2.51 -22.49
N VAL A 76 -0.72 -2.87 -21.91
CA VAL A 76 -0.95 -2.86 -20.46
C VAL A 76 -0.71 -4.24 -19.87
N TYR A 77 0.16 -4.32 -18.88
CA TYR A 77 0.44 -5.51 -18.10
C TYR A 77 0.09 -5.28 -16.64
N LEU A 78 -0.42 -6.31 -15.96
CA LEU A 78 -0.84 -6.23 -14.56
C LEU A 78 0.01 -7.18 -13.71
N LYS A 79 0.72 -6.67 -12.72
CA LYS A 79 1.34 -7.49 -11.67
C LYS A 79 0.26 -7.86 -10.67
N ARG A 80 -0.06 -9.15 -10.57
CA ARG A 80 -1.26 -9.67 -9.93
C ARG A 80 -1.07 -9.95 -8.42
N GLU A 81 -0.81 -8.89 -7.62
CA GLU A 81 -0.73 -9.01 -6.16
C GLU A 81 -2.09 -9.34 -5.50
N ASP A 82 -3.19 -9.16 -6.22
CA ASP A 82 -4.53 -9.58 -5.83
C ASP A 82 -4.69 -11.10 -5.70
N LEU A 83 -3.81 -11.90 -6.31
CA LEU A 83 -3.81 -13.36 -6.25
C LEU A 83 -3.03 -13.93 -5.06
N ASN A 84 -2.31 -13.11 -4.32
CA ASN A 84 -1.64 -13.57 -3.11
C ASN A 84 -2.63 -14.05 -2.06
N HIS A 85 -2.20 -14.94 -1.18
CA HIS A 85 -2.95 -15.25 0.04
C HIS A 85 -3.30 -13.96 0.79
N THR A 86 -4.51 -13.83 1.31
CA THR A 86 -5.17 -12.63 1.82
C THR A 86 -5.69 -11.65 0.77
N GLY A 87 -5.34 -11.81 -0.51
CA GLY A 87 -5.87 -11.04 -1.64
C GLY A 87 -5.25 -9.68 -1.87
N ALA A 88 -4.03 -9.43 -1.36
CA ALA A 88 -3.30 -8.19 -1.57
C ALA A 88 -1.80 -8.35 -1.28
N HIS A 89 -1.01 -7.30 -1.62
CA HIS A 89 0.44 -7.22 -1.37
C HIS A 89 0.82 -7.18 0.11
N LYS A 90 -0.09 -6.82 1.02
CA LYS A 90 0.20 -6.57 2.44
C LYS A 90 0.87 -7.75 3.14
N VAL A 91 0.51 -8.97 2.78
CA VAL A 91 1.03 -10.19 3.38
C VAL A 91 2.55 -10.33 3.25
N ASN A 92 3.17 -9.81 2.18
CA ASN A 92 4.62 -9.87 1.99
C ASN A 92 5.38 -9.21 3.13
N ASN A 93 5.00 -7.99 3.45
CA ASN A 93 5.57 -7.20 4.52
C ASN A 93 5.27 -7.81 5.90
N VAL A 94 4.02 -8.23 6.13
CA VAL A 94 3.59 -8.77 7.43
C VAL A 94 4.36 -10.03 7.79
N ILE A 95 4.65 -10.92 6.83
CA ILE A 95 5.49 -12.10 7.08
C ILE A 95 6.87 -11.69 7.56
N GLY A 96 7.54 -10.78 6.86
CA GLY A 96 8.87 -10.31 7.24
C GLY A 96 8.90 -9.71 8.65
N GLN A 97 7.95 -8.84 8.97
CA GLN A 97 7.86 -8.23 10.30
C GLN A 97 7.49 -9.25 11.38
N ALA A 98 6.58 -10.18 11.13
CA ALA A 98 6.22 -11.21 12.11
C ALA A 98 7.36 -12.21 12.39
N LEU A 99 8.13 -12.57 11.36
CA LEU A 99 9.36 -13.37 11.55
C LEU A 99 10.38 -12.60 12.39
N LEU A 100 10.52 -11.30 12.15
CA LEU A 100 11.41 -10.46 12.95
C LEU A 100 10.93 -10.37 14.40
N ALA A 101 9.62 -10.17 14.63
CA ALA A 101 9.01 -10.19 15.97
C ALA A 101 9.31 -11.50 16.74
N ARG A 102 9.20 -12.65 16.06
CA ARG A 102 9.55 -13.95 16.64
C ARG A 102 11.04 -14.04 17.02
N ARG A 103 11.93 -13.56 16.14
CA ARG A 103 13.38 -13.51 16.44
C ARG A 103 13.72 -12.59 17.60
N MET A 104 12.91 -11.54 17.82
CA MET A 104 13.02 -10.63 18.97
C MET A 104 12.33 -11.17 20.23
N GLY A 105 11.67 -12.32 20.19
CA GLY A 105 10.96 -12.91 21.32
C GLY A 105 9.68 -12.17 21.73
N LYS A 106 9.06 -11.40 20.81
CA LYS A 106 7.81 -10.67 21.05
C LYS A 106 6.61 -11.61 20.79
N PRO A 107 5.85 -12.00 21.85
CA PRO A 107 4.73 -12.93 21.68
C PRO A 107 3.45 -12.27 21.17
N ARG A 108 3.37 -10.94 21.23
CA ARG A 108 2.21 -10.13 20.84
C ARG A 108 2.56 -9.21 19.69
N VAL A 109 1.64 -9.14 18.72
CA VAL A 109 1.72 -8.17 17.61
C VAL A 109 0.51 -7.26 17.61
N ILE A 110 0.74 -5.99 17.23
CA ILE A 110 -0.33 -5.03 17.00
C ILE A 110 -0.21 -4.46 15.58
N ALA A 111 -1.33 -4.00 15.05
CA ALA A 111 -1.38 -3.34 13.75
C ALA A 111 -2.48 -2.27 13.72
N GLU A 112 -2.31 -1.29 12.84
CA GLU A 112 -3.37 -0.40 12.38
C GLU A 112 -3.97 -0.90 11.09
N THR A 113 -5.22 -0.50 10.78
CA THR A 113 -5.80 -0.76 9.47
C THR A 113 -6.91 0.24 9.13
N GLY A 114 -7.02 0.61 7.85
CA GLY A 114 -8.13 1.37 7.29
C GLY A 114 -9.05 0.44 6.48
N ALA A 115 -8.68 0.09 5.25
CA ALA A 115 -9.43 -0.83 4.40
C ALA A 115 -9.55 -2.27 4.94
N GLY A 116 -8.85 -2.60 6.03
CA GLY A 116 -8.87 -3.90 6.66
C GLY A 116 -7.86 -4.91 6.09
N GLN A 117 -7.25 -4.65 4.93
CA GLN A 117 -6.33 -5.61 4.29
C GLN A 117 -5.05 -5.85 5.10
N HIS A 118 -4.48 -4.79 5.71
CA HIS A 118 -3.33 -4.94 6.58
C HIS A 118 -3.69 -5.70 7.85
N GLY A 119 -4.81 -5.37 8.47
CA GLY A 119 -5.32 -6.08 9.64
C GLY A 119 -5.57 -7.57 9.37
N VAL A 120 -6.21 -7.90 8.24
CA VAL A 120 -6.42 -9.30 7.82
C VAL A 120 -5.10 -10.01 7.59
N ALA A 121 -4.12 -9.38 6.92
CA ALA A 121 -2.80 -9.98 6.72
C ALA A 121 -2.09 -10.22 8.08
N THR A 122 -2.14 -9.25 9.00
CA THR A 122 -1.53 -9.37 10.33
C THR A 122 -2.20 -10.47 11.15
N ALA A 123 -3.54 -10.50 11.20
CA ALA A 123 -4.29 -11.56 11.88
C ALA A 123 -3.98 -12.95 11.31
N THR A 124 -3.87 -13.05 9.96
CA THR A 124 -3.53 -14.31 9.28
C THR A 124 -2.17 -14.83 9.70
N ILE A 125 -1.15 -13.97 9.69
CA ILE A 125 0.22 -14.39 10.01
C ILE A 125 0.40 -14.60 11.52
N ALA A 126 -0.27 -13.80 12.36
CA ALA A 126 -0.30 -14.02 13.81
C ALA A 126 -0.92 -15.38 14.16
N ALA A 127 -2.04 -15.74 13.54
CA ALA A 127 -2.65 -17.07 13.70
C ALA A 127 -1.70 -18.18 13.25
N ARG A 128 -1.04 -18.03 12.09
CA ARG A 128 -0.06 -19.00 11.58
C ARG A 128 1.12 -19.22 12.54
N PHE A 129 1.58 -18.16 13.18
CA PHE A 129 2.76 -18.22 14.06
C PHE A 129 2.42 -18.37 15.55
N GLY A 130 1.13 -18.45 15.90
CA GLY A 130 0.68 -18.62 17.30
C GLY A 130 0.94 -17.38 18.15
N MET A 131 0.82 -16.17 17.58
CA MET A 131 1.04 -14.90 18.26
C MET A 131 -0.30 -14.26 18.67
N GLU A 132 -0.32 -13.57 19.81
CA GLU A 132 -1.44 -12.69 20.15
C GLU A 132 -1.51 -11.52 19.16
N CYS A 133 -2.71 -11.17 18.70
CA CYS A 133 -2.91 -10.13 17.70
C CYS A 133 -4.01 -9.13 18.09
N VAL A 134 -3.65 -7.85 18.13
CA VAL A 134 -4.61 -6.74 18.30
C VAL A 134 -4.54 -5.81 17.11
N VAL A 135 -5.70 -5.49 16.51
CA VAL A 135 -5.79 -4.62 15.35
C VAL A 135 -6.63 -3.39 15.70
N TYR A 136 -6.04 -2.21 15.56
CA TYR A 136 -6.70 -0.93 15.72
C TYR A 136 -7.30 -0.48 14.38
N MET A 137 -8.57 -0.10 14.39
CA MET A 137 -9.30 0.31 13.19
C MET A 137 -10.25 1.46 13.52
N GLY A 138 -10.26 2.50 12.72
CA GLY A 138 -11.17 3.61 12.92
C GLY A 138 -12.64 3.15 12.90
N ALA A 139 -13.49 3.70 13.78
CA ALA A 139 -14.88 3.23 13.92
C ALA A 139 -15.70 3.42 12.63
N GLU A 140 -15.38 4.41 11.80
CA GLU A 140 -16.02 4.56 10.48
C GLU A 140 -15.55 3.49 9.50
N ASP A 141 -14.27 3.14 9.53
CA ASP A 141 -13.71 2.07 8.70
C ASP A 141 -14.23 0.69 9.11
N VAL A 142 -14.44 0.45 10.44
CA VAL A 142 -15.08 -0.77 10.96
C VAL A 142 -16.46 -0.99 10.32
N LYS A 143 -17.26 0.08 10.17
CA LYS A 143 -18.58 0.00 9.53
C LYS A 143 -18.47 -0.29 8.04
N ARG A 144 -17.55 0.43 7.33
CA ARG A 144 -17.36 0.29 5.89
C ARG A 144 -16.83 -1.09 5.50
N GLN A 145 -16.03 -1.71 6.37
CA GLN A 145 -15.24 -2.92 6.09
C GLN A 145 -15.61 -4.09 7.03
N ALA A 146 -16.88 -4.22 7.40
CA ALA A 146 -17.36 -5.23 8.35
C ALA A 146 -16.94 -6.67 7.99
N ALA A 147 -16.87 -7.02 6.70
CA ALA A 147 -16.42 -8.32 6.26
C ALA A 147 -14.94 -8.61 6.61
N ASN A 148 -14.07 -7.59 6.52
CA ASN A 148 -12.67 -7.73 6.93
C ASN A 148 -12.54 -7.78 8.45
N VAL A 149 -13.36 -7.03 9.19
CA VAL A 149 -13.43 -7.11 10.66
C VAL A 149 -13.76 -8.54 11.09
N TYR A 150 -14.77 -9.13 10.48
CA TYR A 150 -15.15 -10.51 10.79
C TYR A 150 -14.06 -11.52 10.42
N ARG A 151 -13.36 -11.33 9.28
CA ARG A 151 -12.20 -12.17 8.92
C ARG A 151 -11.09 -12.11 9.98
N MET A 152 -10.76 -10.91 10.48
CA MET A 152 -9.76 -10.76 11.55
C MET A 152 -10.17 -11.49 12.84
N GLN A 153 -11.45 -11.38 13.22
CA GLN A 153 -12.00 -12.09 14.39
C GLN A 153 -11.98 -13.62 14.22
N LEU A 154 -12.33 -14.13 13.03
CA LEU A 154 -12.22 -15.56 12.71
C LEU A 154 -10.78 -16.08 12.81
N LEU A 155 -9.79 -15.23 12.53
CA LEU A 155 -8.37 -15.55 12.64
C LEU A 155 -7.84 -15.38 14.09
N GLY A 156 -8.71 -15.07 15.04
CA GLY A 156 -8.35 -14.95 16.46
C GLY A 156 -7.81 -13.59 16.88
N ALA A 157 -7.82 -12.59 16.00
CA ALA A 157 -7.41 -11.24 16.37
C ALA A 157 -8.51 -10.47 17.12
N THR A 158 -8.09 -9.64 18.07
CA THR A 158 -8.95 -8.65 18.71
C THR A 158 -8.96 -7.37 17.84
N VAL A 159 -10.13 -6.95 17.38
CA VAL A 159 -10.29 -5.68 16.65
C VAL A 159 -10.81 -4.61 17.60
N VAL A 160 -10.04 -3.52 17.75
CA VAL A 160 -10.38 -2.39 18.64
C VAL A 160 -10.83 -1.21 17.78
N PRO A 161 -12.13 -0.83 17.84
CA PRO A 161 -12.63 0.37 17.18
C PRO A 161 -12.04 1.63 17.81
N VAL A 162 -11.55 2.57 17.02
CA VAL A 162 -11.02 3.85 17.48
C VAL A 162 -12.06 4.95 17.25
N GLU A 163 -12.56 5.52 18.33
CA GLU A 163 -13.64 6.52 18.32
C GLU A 163 -13.14 7.98 18.33
N SER A 164 -11.83 8.20 18.45
CA SER A 164 -11.22 9.54 18.48
C SER A 164 -10.99 10.09 17.06
N GLY A 165 -10.88 11.40 16.93
CA GLY A 165 -10.55 12.10 15.69
C GLY A 165 -11.56 11.89 14.56
N SER A 166 -11.07 11.72 13.34
CA SER A 166 -11.87 11.40 12.16
C SER A 166 -12.37 9.94 12.12
N LYS A 167 -11.95 9.11 13.08
CA LYS A 167 -12.30 7.68 13.20
C LYS A 167 -11.88 6.85 11.98
N THR A 168 -10.75 7.21 11.38
CA THR A 168 -10.18 6.57 10.19
C THR A 168 -8.76 6.05 10.45
N LEU A 169 -8.05 5.63 9.41
CA LEU A 169 -6.70 5.05 9.47
C LEU A 169 -5.70 5.89 10.28
N LYS A 170 -5.72 7.23 10.16
CA LYS A 170 -4.81 8.12 10.90
C LYS A 170 -4.95 7.93 12.42
N ASP A 171 -6.19 7.85 12.89
CA ASP A 171 -6.46 7.72 14.34
C ASP A 171 -6.19 6.30 14.84
N ALA A 172 -6.41 5.29 13.98
CA ALA A 172 -6.00 3.91 14.26
C ALA A 172 -4.47 3.79 14.46
N LEU A 173 -3.69 4.48 13.63
CA LEU A 173 -2.22 4.58 13.76
C LEU A 173 -1.81 5.21 15.09
N ASN A 174 -2.45 6.32 15.47
CA ASN A 174 -2.20 6.98 16.75
C ASN A 174 -2.48 6.06 17.94
N GLU A 175 -3.55 5.28 17.90
CA GLU A 175 -3.91 4.38 19.00
C GLU A 175 -2.96 3.17 19.07
N ALA A 176 -2.60 2.60 17.93
CA ALA A 176 -1.58 1.54 17.87
C ALA A 176 -0.24 2.02 18.45
N MET A 177 0.18 3.25 18.16
CA MET A 177 1.40 3.82 18.74
C MET A 177 1.30 4.01 20.27
N ARG A 178 0.12 4.36 20.81
CA ARG A 178 -0.11 4.46 22.26
C ARG A 178 -0.01 3.10 22.94
N ASP A 179 -0.63 2.07 22.36
CA ASP A 179 -0.48 0.70 22.86
C ASP A 179 0.99 0.26 22.83
N TRP A 180 1.67 0.53 21.71
CA TRP A 180 3.09 0.14 21.58
C TRP A 180 3.96 0.79 22.65
N VAL A 181 3.83 2.10 22.90
CA VAL A 181 4.54 2.79 23.99
C VAL A 181 4.32 2.12 25.34
N THR A 182 3.10 1.65 25.59
CA THR A 182 2.73 1.04 26.88
C THR A 182 3.28 -0.39 27.02
N ASN A 183 3.43 -1.12 25.92
CA ASN A 183 3.69 -2.56 25.91
C ASN A 183 4.95 -2.95 25.11
N VAL A 184 5.94 -2.07 24.98
CA VAL A 184 7.12 -2.26 24.12
C VAL A 184 7.92 -3.54 24.42
N GLU A 185 7.94 -4.01 25.68
CA GLU A 185 8.73 -5.17 26.08
C GLU A 185 8.26 -6.46 25.43
N ASN A 186 6.95 -6.68 25.31
CA ASN A 186 6.36 -7.91 24.82
C ASN A 186 5.64 -7.78 23.47
N THR A 187 5.54 -6.58 22.92
CA THR A 187 4.72 -6.25 21.76
C THR A 187 5.58 -5.74 20.60
N PHE A 188 5.33 -6.27 19.40
CA PHE A 188 5.88 -5.77 18.17
C PHE A 188 4.78 -5.04 17.39
N TYR A 189 5.05 -3.82 16.95
CA TYR A 189 4.15 -3.07 16.08
C TYR A 189 4.45 -3.41 14.62
N ILE A 190 3.51 -4.08 13.94
CA ILE A 190 3.59 -4.37 12.51
C ILE A 190 2.97 -3.20 11.73
N ILE A 191 3.80 -2.32 11.20
CA ILE A 191 3.34 -1.17 10.38
C ILE A 191 3.00 -1.63 8.96
N GLY A 192 1.83 -1.20 8.47
CA GLY A 192 1.27 -1.64 7.19
C GLY A 192 1.76 -0.90 5.96
N THR A 193 2.61 0.13 6.10
CA THR A 193 3.08 0.96 5.00
C THR A 193 4.52 1.42 5.18
N VAL A 194 5.11 2.04 4.14
CA VAL A 194 6.48 2.60 4.15
C VAL A 194 6.58 3.95 4.86
N ALA A 195 5.76 4.15 5.90
CA ALA A 195 5.76 5.34 6.76
C ALA A 195 6.18 4.96 8.19
N GLY A 196 6.26 5.96 9.07
CA GLY A 196 6.70 5.75 10.44
C GLY A 196 8.16 6.08 10.67
N PRO A 197 8.64 6.00 11.92
CA PRO A 197 10.04 6.29 12.26
C PRO A 197 10.97 5.22 11.68
N HIS A 198 12.20 5.62 11.36
CA HIS A 198 13.23 4.65 10.99
C HIS A 198 13.40 3.57 12.09
N PRO A 199 13.45 2.25 11.74
CA PRO A 199 13.74 1.68 10.42
C PRO A 199 12.51 1.27 9.60
N TYR A 200 11.29 1.56 10.02
CA TYR A 200 10.07 1.06 9.36
C TYR A 200 9.98 1.35 7.85
N PRO A 201 10.24 2.57 7.34
CA PRO A 201 10.17 2.80 5.90
C PRO A 201 11.09 1.87 5.11
N MET A 202 12.32 1.64 5.61
CA MET A 202 13.30 0.76 4.97
C MET A 202 12.88 -0.70 5.04
N LEU A 203 12.55 -1.22 6.22
CA LEU A 203 12.23 -2.64 6.37
C LEU A 203 10.93 -3.04 5.63
N VAL A 204 9.93 -2.17 5.61
CA VAL A 204 8.69 -2.41 4.84
C VAL A 204 8.97 -2.41 3.34
N ARG A 205 9.78 -1.46 2.85
CA ARG A 205 10.26 -1.45 1.47
C ARG A 205 10.94 -2.77 1.11
N ASP A 206 11.90 -3.18 1.91
CA ASP A 206 12.72 -4.36 1.62
C ASP A 206 11.85 -5.64 1.56
N PHE A 207 10.90 -5.82 2.49
CA PHE A 207 9.97 -6.95 2.42
C PHE A 207 8.96 -6.86 1.28
N GLN A 208 8.67 -5.66 0.76
CA GLN A 208 7.80 -5.49 -0.40
C GLN A 208 8.55 -5.53 -1.73
N SER A 209 9.88 -5.38 -1.74
CA SER A 209 10.69 -5.30 -2.97
C SER A 209 10.60 -6.55 -3.84
N VAL A 210 10.22 -7.68 -3.25
CA VAL A 210 9.92 -8.94 -3.97
C VAL A 210 8.97 -8.72 -5.15
N ILE A 211 8.07 -7.74 -5.09
CA ILE A 211 7.14 -7.40 -6.19
C ILE A 211 7.92 -6.98 -7.43
N GLY A 212 8.80 -6.00 -7.31
CA GLY A 212 9.58 -5.48 -8.43
C GLY A 212 10.73 -6.41 -8.84
N GLU A 213 11.32 -7.15 -7.89
CA GLU A 213 12.33 -8.17 -8.19
C GLU A 213 11.78 -9.26 -9.11
N GLU A 214 10.59 -9.77 -8.81
CA GLU A 214 9.88 -10.71 -9.68
C GLU A 214 9.56 -10.08 -11.04
N CYS A 215 9.13 -8.81 -11.09
CA CYS A 215 8.83 -8.13 -12.34
C CYS A 215 10.06 -8.04 -13.25
N LYS A 216 11.24 -7.79 -12.69
CA LYS A 216 12.50 -7.74 -13.47
C LYS A 216 12.84 -9.05 -14.17
N VAL A 217 12.40 -10.18 -13.60
CA VAL A 217 12.58 -11.52 -14.21
C VAL A 217 11.41 -11.81 -15.16
N GLN A 218 10.19 -11.62 -14.73
CA GLN A 218 8.99 -12.02 -15.47
C GLN A 218 8.75 -11.17 -16.73
N MET A 219 9.06 -9.87 -16.72
CA MET A 219 8.83 -9.00 -17.88
C MET A 219 9.68 -9.40 -19.10
N PRO A 220 11.01 -9.65 -19.00
CA PRO A 220 11.76 -10.20 -20.10
C PRO A 220 11.26 -11.55 -20.62
N GLU A 221 10.82 -12.45 -19.72
CA GLU A 221 10.28 -13.76 -20.12
C GLU A 221 8.95 -13.62 -20.88
N LEU A 222 8.06 -12.69 -20.44
CA LEU A 222 6.72 -12.56 -21.00
C LEU A 222 6.65 -11.63 -22.21
N ALA A 223 7.40 -10.52 -22.18
CA ALA A 223 7.34 -9.42 -23.14
C ALA A 223 8.67 -9.17 -23.88
N GLY A 224 9.71 -9.94 -23.60
CA GLY A 224 11.03 -9.83 -24.22
C GLY A 224 11.88 -8.64 -23.73
N ARG A 225 11.36 -7.79 -22.86
CA ARG A 225 12.05 -6.59 -22.33
C ARG A 225 11.42 -6.06 -21.04
N GLN A 226 12.08 -5.12 -20.40
CA GLN A 226 11.55 -4.37 -19.26
C GLN A 226 10.44 -3.40 -19.70
N PRO A 227 9.53 -2.99 -18.78
CA PRO A 227 8.48 -2.01 -19.09
C PRO A 227 9.09 -0.61 -19.34
N ASP A 228 8.36 0.24 -20.07
CA ASP A 228 8.67 1.67 -20.22
C ASP A 228 8.14 2.47 -19.03
N TYR A 229 7.00 2.05 -18.49
CA TYR A 229 6.35 2.67 -17.34
C TYR A 229 5.96 1.63 -16.31
N VAL A 230 6.20 1.95 -15.04
CA VAL A 230 5.68 1.20 -13.88
C VAL A 230 4.76 2.12 -13.08
N LEU A 231 3.51 1.70 -12.93
CA LEU A 231 2.45 2.45 -12.26
C LEU A 231 1.99 1.74 -11.00
N ALA A 232 1.79 2.48 -9.93
CA ALA A 232 1.19 1.96 -8.70
C ALA A 232 0.42 3.05 -7.96
N CYS A 233 -0.68 2.68 -7.29
CA CYS A 233 -1.40 3.62 -6.43
C CYS A 233 -0.59 3.95 -5.18
N VAL A 234 -0.76 5.17 -4.66
CA VAL A 234 -0.01 5.68 -3.52
C VAL A 234 -0.98 6.28 -2.50
N GLY A 235 -1.10 5.61 -1.34
CA GLY A 235 -1.54 6.19 -0.08
C GLY A 235 -0.29 6.38 0.78
N GLY A 236 -0.05 5.52 1.78
CA GLY A 236 1.27 5.46 2.42
C GLY A 236 2.37 4.95 1.48
N GLY A 237 2.04 4.17 0.44
CA GLY A 237 2.89 3.88 -0.70
C GLY A 237 3.67 2.56 -0.65
N SER A 238 3.31 1.58 0.20
CA SER A 238 4.10 0.34 0.33
C SER A 238 4.06 -0.53 -0.93
N ASN A 239 2.92 -0.65 -1.61
CA ASN A 239 2.84 -1.40 -2.87
C ASN A 239 3.66 -0.75 -3.97
N ALA A 240 3.61 0.59 -4.05
CA ALA A 240 4.35 1.36 -5.02
C ALA A 240 5.87 1.25 -4.76
N MET A 241 6.30 1.41 -3.50
CA MET A 241 7.71 1.26 -3.17
C MET A 241 8.22 -0.16 -3.45
N GLY A 242 7.40 -1.18 -3.18
CA GLY A 242 7.75 -2.57 -3.46
C GLY A 242 8.02 -2.85 -4.94
N ILE A 243 7.25 -2.26 -5.85
CA ILE A 243 7.49 -2.42 -7.28
C ILE A 243 8.52 -1.42 -7.81
N PHE A 244 8.64 -0.20 -7.24
CA PHE A 244 9.54 0.85 -7.72
C PHE A 244 10.99 0.59 -7.32
N TYR A 245 11.23 0.13 -6.08
CA TYR A 245 12.59 0.04 -5.52
C TYR A 245 13.58 -0.70 -6.43
N PRO A 246 13.28 -1.90 -6.96
CA PRO A 246 14.19 -2.58 -7.87
C PRO A 246 14.41 -1.87 -9.21
N TYR A 247 13.55 -0.90 -9.57
CA TYR A 247 13.66 -0.12 -10.80
C TYR A 247 14.27 1.28 -10.60
N ILE A 248 14.59 1.69 -9.36
CA ILE A 248 15.14 3.03 -9.10
C ILE A 248 16.42 3.27 -9.92
N ASP A 249 17.31 2.30 -9.98
CA ASP A 249 18.57 2.38 -10.74
C ASP A 249 18.43 1.98 -12.23
N VAL A 250 17.20 1.86 -12.74
CA VAL A 250 16.93 1.55 -14.16
C VAL A 250 16.40 2.80 -14.86
N PRO A 251 17.27 3.65 -15.43
CA PRO A 251 16.90 5.01 -15.85
C PRO A 251 15.86 5.05 -16.99
N ASN A 252 15.78 4.02 -17.81
CA ASN A 252 14.85 3.95 -18.93
C ASN A 252 13.42 3.52 -18.52
N VAL A 253 13.21 3.12 -17.27
CA VAL A 253 11.91 2.78 -16.73
C VAL A 253 11.37 3.98 -15.94
N LYS A 254 10.25 4.54 -16.38
CA LYS A 254 9.57 5.65 -15.72
C LYS A 254 8.71 5.11 -14.59
N LEU A 255 8.80 5.73 -13.42
CA LEU A 255 8.02 5.38 -12.23
C LEU A 255 6.94 6.41 -12.00
N VAL A 256 5.68 5.98 -11.89
CA VAL A 256 4.53 6.88 -11.69
C VAL A 256 3.69 6.41 -10.51
N GLY A 257 3.68 7.21 -9.45
CA GLY A 257 2.79 7.07 -8.31
C GLY A 257 1.45 7.75 -8.57
N VAL A 258 0.36 7.03 -8.32
CA VAL A 258 -0.98 7.55 -8.56
C VAL A 258 -1.68 7.78 -7.24
N GLU A 259 -1.91 9.04 -6.90
CA GLU A 259 -2.55 9.49 -5.66
C GLU A 259 -4.07 9.67 -5.84
N ALA A 260 -4.81 9.58 -4.74
CA ALA A 260 -6.26 9.79 -4.72
C ALA A 260 -6.57 11.30 -4.72
N ALA A 261 -7.04 11.81 -5.85
CA ALA A 261 -7.49 13.18 -5.97
C ALA A 261 -8.94 13.40 -5.49
N GLY A 262 -9.62 12.38 -4.99
CA GLY A 262 -10.96 12.46 -4.41
C GLY A 262 -11.96 13.15 -5.33
N ASP A 263 -12.56 14.24 -4.84
CA ASP A 263 -13.49 15.10 -5.60
C ASP A 263 -12.76 16.14 -6.50
N GLY A 264 -11.42 16.11 -6.53
CA GLY A 264 -10.53 17.09 -7.18
C GLY A 264 -9.64 17.81 -6.17
N ILE A 265 -8.36 18.01 -6.53
CA ILE A 265 -7.37 18.66 -5.63
C ILE A 265 -7.84 20.06 -5.21
N GLU A 266 -8.42 20.82 -6.14
CA GLU A 266 -8.91 22.18 -5.94
C GLU A 266 -10.08 22.28 -4.95
N THR A 267 -10.77 21.18 -4.71
CA THR A 267 -11.88 21.16 -3.75
C THR A 267 -11.43 21.06 -2.29
N GLY A 268 -10.15 20.68 -2.07
CA GLY A 268 -9.62 20.34 -0.76
C GLY A 268 -10.11 18.98 -0.23
N ARG A 269 -10.94 18.25 -0.97
CA ARG A 269 -11.47 16.91 -0.62
C ARG A 269 -10.72 15.83 -1.39
N HIS A 270 -9.50 15.55 -0.96
CA HIS A 270 -8.61 14.57 -1.58
C HIS A 270 -7.63 13.96 -0.55
N ALA A 271 -6.86 12.95 -0.95
CA ALA A 271 -5.81 12.33 -0.14
C ALA A 271 -4.44 12.31 -0.86
N ALA A 272 -4.23 13.23 -1.80
CA ALA A 272 -3.00 13.33 -2.57
C ALA A 272 -1.95 14.14 -1.81
N SER A 273 -1.11 13.46 -1.04
CA SER A 273 -0.19 14.08 -0.09
C SER A 273 1.03 14.72 -0.75
N ILE A 274 1.51 14.20 -1.90
CA ILE A 274 2.65 14.77 -2.63
C ILE A 274 2.19 15.97 -3.47
N ILE A 275 1.18 15.79 -4.30
CA ILE A 275 0.78 16.84 -5.25
C ILE A 275 -0.04 17.96 -4.60
N GLY A 276 -0.71 17.71 -3.49
CA GLY A 276 -1.55 18.70 -2.78
C GLY A 276 -1.04 19.07 -1.39
N GLY A 277 0.05 18.47 -0.91
CA GLY A 277 0.57 18.67 0.44
C GLY A 277 1.85 19.47 0.52
N THR A 278 2.41 19.52 1.72
CA THR A 278 3.66 20.22 2.04
C THR A 278 4.53 19.38 2.99
N PRO A 279 5.86 19.59 3.03
CA PRO A 279 6.73 18.87 3.96
C PRO A 279 6.42 19.19 5.42
N GLY A 280 6.34 18.13 6.25
CA GLY A 280 6.11 18.23 7.69
C GLY A 280 6.44 16.91 8.40
N VAL A 281 6.00 16.75 9.64
CA VAL A 281 6.22 15.54 10.45
C VAL A 281 4.90 14.87 10.76
N LEU A 282 4.78 13.58 10.43
CA LEU A 282 3.61 12.77 10.74
C LEU A 282 4.06 11.35 11.13
N HIS A 283 3.46 10.79 12.19
CA HIS A 283 3.70 9.43 12.65
C HIS A 283 5.19 9.04 12.77
N GLY A 284 6.00 9.99 13.24
CA GLY A 284 7.41 9.75 13.58
C GLY A 284 8.40 9.89 12.44
N ASN A 285 8.00 10.38 11.28
CA ASN A 285 8.91 10.69 10.17
C ASN A 285 8.58 12.03 9.51
N ARG A 286 9.58 12.65 8.88
CA ARG A 286 9.39 13.82 8.03
C ARG A 286 9.06 13.38 6.61
N THR A 287 7.98 13.94 6.03
CA THR A 287 7.50 13.59 4.70
C THR A 287 6.60 14.69 4.14
N TYR A 288 6.02 14.51 2.95
CA TYR A 288 4.89 15.30 2.46
C TYR A 288 3.61 14.88 3.17
N LEU A 289 2.79 15.85 3.58
CA LEU A 289 1.51 15.60 4.23
C LEU A 289 0.51 16.73 3.98
N LEU A 290 -0.77 16.42 4.15
CA LEU A 290 -1.87 17.37 4.07
C LEU A 290 -2.03 18.05 5.44
N GLN A 291 -1.69 19.33 5.50
CA GLN A 291 -1.73 20.15 6.70
C GLN A 291 -2.10 21.60 6.38
N ASP A 292 -2.66 22.28 7.38
CA ASP A 292 -2.93 23.72 7.32
C ASP A 292 -1.68 24.57 7.59
N ALA A 293 -1.84 25.89 7.56
CA ALA A 293 -0.74 26.84 7.82
C ALA A 293 -0.16 26.75 9.25
N ASN A 294 -0.87 26.11 10.18
CA ASN A 294 -0.42 25.89 11.57
C ASN A 294 0.18 24.49 11.76
N GLY A 295 0.33 23.70 10.68
CA GLY A 295 0.85 22.34 10.74
C GLY A 295 -0.16 21.31 11.27
N GLN A 296 -1.46 21.66 11.35
CA GLN A 296 -2.51 20.71 11.73
C GLN A 296 -2.92 19.88 10.54
N ILE A 297 -3.07 18.57 10.75
CA ILE A 297 -3.50 17.65 9.71
C ILE A 297 -4.91 18.01 9.24
N THR A 298 -5.08 18.18 7.94
CA THR A 298 -6.40 18.36 7.33
C THR A 298 -7.07 17.02 7.08
N GLU A 299 -8.41 17.01 7.12
CA GLU A 299 -9.18 15.81 6.79
C GLU A 299 -8.95 15.41 5.33
N THR A 300 -8.83 14.11 5.11
CA THR A 300 -8.65 13.54 3.78
C THR A 300 -9.95 12.96 3.25
N HIS A 301 -9.99 12.72 1.95
CA HIS A 301 -11.10 12.05 1.29
C HIS A 301 -10.64 11.18 0.13
N SER A 302 -11.09 9.94 0.11
CA SER A 302 -11.00 9.02 -1.02
C SER A 302 -12.12 7.99 -0.94
N ILE A 303 -12.64 7.59 -2.10
CA ILE A 303 -13.52 6.42 -2.24
C ILE A 303 -12.83 5.13 -1.75
N SER A 304 -11.52 5.10 -1.81
CA SER A 304 -10.68 4.00 -1.36
C SER A 304 -10.17 4.24 0.06
N ALA A 305 -10.64 3.45 1.02
CA ALA A 305 -10.20 3.54 2.41
C ALA A 305 -8.68 3.30 2.59
N GLY A 306 -8.05 2.53 1.69
CA GLY A 306 -6.61 2.27 1.75
C GLY A 306 -5.75 3.42 1.24
N LEU A 307 -6.34 4.41 0.52
CA LEU A 307 -5.67 5.63 0.09
C LEU A 307 -6.07 6.85 0.92
N ASP A 308 -7.04 6.73 1.81
CA ASP A 308 -7.53 7.81 2.67
C ASP A 308 -6.58 8.04 3.84
N TYR A 309 -5.43 8.67 3.54
CA TYR A 309 -4.34 8.91 4.47
C TYR A 309 -3.63 10.23 4.14
N PRO A 310 -3.39 11.10 5.14
CA PRO A 310 -2.88 12.46 4.91
C PRO A 310 -1.37 12.57 4.70
N GLY A 311 -0.65 11.48 4.60
CA GLY A 311 0.80 11.45 4.44
C GLY A 311 1.25 10.39 3.44
N VAL A 312 2.56 10.33 3.20
CA VAL A 312 3.19 9.37 2.30
C VAL A 312 4.52 8.89 2.87
N GLY A 313 5.04 7.77 2.39
CA GLY A 313 6.37 7.30 2.77
C GLY A 313 7.47 8.32 2.43
N PRO A 314 8.48 8.50 3.30
CA PRO A 314 9.53 9.52 3.10
C PRO A 314 10.38 9.25 1.85
N GLU A 315 10.53 8.01 1.45
CA GLU A 315 11.25 7.65 0.22
C GLU A 315 10.50 8.12 -1.04
N HIS A 316 9.16 8.08 -1.03
CA HIS A 316 8.34 8.67 -2.11
C HIS A 316 8.53 10.18 -2.19
N ALA A 317 8.56 10.86 -1.04
CA ALA A 317 8.84 12.30 -0.97
C ALA A 317 10.20 12.64 -1.60
N TRP A 318 11.22 11.85 -1.28
CA TRP A 318 12.55 11.99 -1.86
C TRP A 318 12.57 11.73 -3.37
N LEU A 319 11.97 10.62 -3.83
CA LEU A 319 11.90 10.30 -5.25
C LEU A 319 11.17 11.35 -6.08
N HIS A 320 10.17 12.02 -5.49
CA HIS A 320 9.49 13.17 -6.08
C HIS A 320 10.44 14.36 -6.25
N ASP A 321 11.13 14.76 -5.17
CA ASP A 321 12.01 15.94 -5.18
C ASP A 321 13.16 15.79 -6.18
N ILE A 322 13.77 14.61 -6.26
CA ILE A 322 14.83 14.34 -7.23
C ILE A 322 14.30 14.01 -8.64
N LYS A 323 12.98 14.04 -8.83
CA LYS A 323 12.29 13.74 -10.11
C LYS A 323 12.59 12.34 -10.66
N ARG A 324 12.88 11.38 -9.78
CA ARG A 324 13.02 9.97 -10.19
C ARG A 324 11.68 9.30 -10.38
N ALA A 325 10.67 9.68 -9.63
CA ALA A 325 9.29 9.26 -9.80
C ALA A 325 8.38 10.48 -10.00
N GLU A 326 7.41 10.36 -10.89
CA GLU A 326 6.32 11.29 -11.11
C GLU A 326 5.13 10.90 -10.22
N TYR A 327 4.37 11.89 -9.74
CA TYR A 327 3.13 11.65 -8.99
C TYR A 327 1.98 12.41 -9.65
N VAL A 328 0.85 11.70 -9.80
CA VAL A 328 -0.34 12.20 -10.49
C VAL A 328 -1.60 11.91 -9.69
N GLY A 329 -2.62 12.74 -9.84
CA GLY A 329 -3.91 12.58 -9.18
C GLY A 329 -4.94 11.90 -10.07
N ILE A 330 -5.73 11.00 -9.49
CA ILE A 330 -6.91 10.40 -10.11
C ILE A 330 -8.11 10.61 -9.18
N THR A 331 -9.21 11.10 -9.72
CA THR A 331 -10.44 11.34 -8.97
C THR A 331 -11.19 10.04 -8.68
N ASP A 332 -12.11 10.09 -7.70
CA ASP A 332 -12.95 8.95 -7.32
C ASP A 332 -13.80 8.44 -8.50
N ASP A 333 -14.35 9.36 -9.31
CA ASP A 333 -15.12 9.01 -10.52
C ASP A 333 -14.28 8.30 -11.59
N GLU A 334 -13.03 8.73 -11.78
CA GLU A 334 -12.11 8.09 -12.71
C GLU A 334 -11.69 6.70 -12.24
N ALA A 335 -11.39 6.56 -10.96
CA ALA A 335 -11.06 5.27 -10.34
C ALA A 335 -12.24 4.29 -10.44
N LEU A 336 -13.47 4.75 -10.16
CA LEU A 336 -14.68 3.91 -10.24
C LEU A 336 -14.96 3.47 -11.69
N ARG A 337 -14.74 4.34 -12.69
CA ARG A 337 -14.84 3.95 -14.11
C ARG A 337 -13.84 2.85 -14.45
N ALA A 338 -12.57 3.03 -14.10
CA ALA A 338 -11.54 2.02 -14.35
C ALA A 338 -11.79 0.71 -13.63
N PHE A 339 -12.37 0.75 -12.41
CA PHE A 339 -12.87 -0.43 -11.71
C PHE A 339 -13.84 -1.23 -12.57
N HIS A 340 -14.90 -0.56 -13.07
CA HIS A 340 -15.91 -1.19 -13.92
C HIS A 340 -15.35 -1.70 -15.26
N ASP A 341 -14.45 -0.96 -15.87
CA ASP A 341 -13.81 -1.33 -17.12
C ASP A 341 -12.95 -2.59 -16.95
N CYS A 342 -12.13 -2.64 -15.89
CA CYS A 342 -11.36 -3.83 -15.55
C CYS A 342 -12.26 -5.08 -15.36
N CYS A 343 -13.37 -4.92 -14.64
CA CYS A 343 -14.34 -6.00 -14.45
C CYS A 343 -14.93 -6.48 -15.77
N ARG A 344 -15.37 -5.58 -16.65
CA ARG A 344 -16.08 -5.92 -17.88
C ARG A 344 -15.16 -6.40 -19.00
N ILE A 345 -13.96 -5.83 -19.09
CA ILE A 345 -13.02 -6.10 -20.17
C ILE A 345 -12.15 -7.32 -19.85
N GLU A 346 -11.60 -7.38 -18.66
CA GLU A 346 -10.63 -8.42 -18.29
C GLU A 346 -11.17 -9.47 -17.30
N GLY A 347 -12.39 -9.28 -16.77
CA GLY A 347 -12.98 -10.21 -15.80
C GLY A 347 -12.25 -10.21 -14.45
N ILE A 348 -11.58 -9.12 -14.11
CA ILE A 348 -10.83 -8.95 -12.87
C ILE A 348 -11.53 -7.88 -12.04
N ILE A 349 -11.84 -8.18 -10.78
CA ILE A 349 -12.40 -7.21 -9.81
C ILE A 349 -11.24 -6.62 -9.01
N PRO A 350 -10.71 -5.44 -9.39
CA PRO A 350 -9.57 -4.83 -8.69
C PRO A 350 -10.02 -4.17 -7.39
N ALA A 351 -9.12 -4.01 -6.42
CA ALA A 351 -9.37 -3.12 -5.31
C ALA A 351 -9.54 -1.66 -5.79
N LEU A 352 -10.33 -0.85 -5.09
CA LEU A 352 -10.49 0.58 -5.41
C LEU A 352 -9.15 1.33 -5.36
N GLU A 353 -8.23 0.91 -4.49
CA GLU A 353 -6.85 1.39 -4.47
C GLU A 353 -6.18 1.21 -5.84
N SER A 354 -6.18 -0.02 -6.34
CA SER A 354 -5.56 -0.37 -7.63
C SER A 354 -6.25 0.31 -8.81
N SER A 355 -7.55 0.58 -8.68
CA SER A 355 -8.35 1.24 -9.72
C SER A 355 -7.86 2.65 -10.04
N HIS A 356 -7.23 3.36 -9.08
CA HIS A 356 -6.57 4.64 -9.34
C HIS A 356 -5.41 4.48 -10.33
N ALA A 357 -4.54 3.48 -10.11
CA ALA A 357 -3.43 3.21 -11.03
C ALA A 357 -3.93 2.74 -12.41
N LEU A 358 -4.99 1.93 -12.45
CA LEU A 358 -5.64 1.52 -13.69
C LEU A 358 -6.25 2.70 -14.45
N ALA A 359 -6.89 3.64 -13.75
CA ALA A 359 -7.45 4.85 -14.36
C ALA A 359 -6.37 5.70 -15.02
N TYR A 360 -5.21 5.84 -14.37
CA TYR A 360 -4.10 6.54 -15.01
C TYR A 360 -3.53 5.76 -16.21
N ALA A 361 -3.47 4.44 -16.14
CA ALA A 361 -3.09 3.62 -17.30
C ALA A 361 -4.04 3.86 -18.50
N CYS A 362 -5.35 4.01 -18.25
CA CYS A 362 -6.32 4.35 -19.29
C CYS A 362 -6.09 5.72 -19.93
N LYS A 363 -5.57 6.69 -19.17
CA LYS A 363 -5.19 8.01 -19.68
C LYS A 363 -3.87 7.97 -20.44
N LEU A 364 -2.88 7.25 -19.92
CA LEU A 364 -1.52 7.22 -20.42
C LEU A 364 -1.37 6.36 -21.69
N ALA A 365 -1.88 5.12 -21.66
CA ALA A 365 -1.64 4.15 -22.73
C ALA A 365 -2.04 4.65 -24.13
N PRO A 366 -3.19 5.33 -24.34
CA PRO A 366 -3.55 5.88 -25.67
C PRO A 366 -2.58 6.91 -26.22
N THR A 367 -1.80 7.58 -25.37
CA THR A 367 -0.85 8.62 -25.75
C THR A 367 0.51 8.08 -26.18
N LEU A 368 0.73 6.79 -25.97
CA LEU A 368 2.02 6.11 -26.18
C LEU A 368 2.00 5.23 -27.44
N PRO A 369 3.17 5.00 -28.08
CA PRO A 369 3.31 4.02 -29.13
C PRO A 369 2.88 2.61 -28.72
N LYS A 370 2.39 1.82 -29.68
CA LYS A 370 1.85 0.46 -29.45
C LYS A 370 2.88 -0.56 -28.97
N ASP A 371 4.15 -0.31 -29.18
CA ASP A 371 5.27 -1.15 -28.75
C ASP A 371 5.76 -0.80 -27.34
N GLN A 372 5.27 0.29 -26.75
CA GLN A 372 5.56 0.60 -25.35
C GLN A 372 4.74 -0.25 -24.38
N ILE A 373 5.29 -0.45 -23.18
CA ILE A 373 4.75 -1.30 -22.14
C ILE A 373 4.50 -0.48 -20.88
N VAL A 374 3.26 -0.54 -20.41
CA VAL A 374 2.81 0.01 -19.13
C VAL A 374 2.53 -1.15 -18.17
N LEU A 375 3.34 -1.30 -17.14
CA LEU A 375 3.16 -2.30 -16.07
C LEU A 375 2.47 -1.64 -14.90
N VAL A 376 1.29 -2.15 -14.53
CA VAL A 376 0.51 -1.67 -13.37
C VAL A 376 0.59 -2.68 -12.24
N ASN A 377 0.90 -2.23 -11.02
CA ASN A 377 0.80 -3.06 -9.83
C ASN A 377 -0.67 -3.19 -9.40
N LEU A 378 -1.31 -4.32 -9.68
CA LEU A 378 -2.65 -4.64 -9.21
C LEU A 378 -2.57 -5.12 -7.76
N SER A 379 -2.52 -4.16 -6.85
CA SER A 379 -2.08 -4.33 -5.47
C SER A 379 -3.01 -5.14 -4.57
N GLY A 380 -4.29 -5.31 -4.97
CA GLY A 380 -5.27 -6.07 -4.22
C GLY A 380 -6.56 -6.33 -4.99
N ARG A 381 -7.37 -7.27 -4.49
CA ARG A 381 -8.67 -7.63 -5.06
C ARG A 381 -9.80 -6.78 -4.45
N GLY A 382 -10.88 -6.59 -5.23
CA GLY A 382 -11.99 -5.71 -4.92
C GLY A 382 -13.15 -6.32 -4.13
N ASP A 383 -13.06 -7.59 -3.73
CA ASP A 383 -14.14 -8.24 -2.95
C ASP A 383 -14.52 -7.45 -1.68
N LYS A 384 -13.53 -6.80 -1.06
CA LYS A 384 -13.73 -5.95 0.12
C LYS A 384 -14.53 -4.69 -0.17
N ASP A 385 -14.53 -4.22 -1.42
CA ASP A 385 -15.08 -2.92 -1.84
C ASP A 385 -16.52 -3.04 -2.36
N MET A 386 -17.06 -4.26 -2.45
CA MET A 386 -18.36 -4.51 -3.06
C MET A 386 -19.49 -3.68 -2.43
N HIS A 387 -19.51 -3.51 -1.11
CA HIS A 387 -20.51 -2.69 -0.44
C HIS A 387 -20.42 -1.20 -0.85
N THR A 388 -19.21 -0.66 -0.94
CA THR A 388 -18.96 0.71 -1.39
C THR A 388 -19.41 0.89 -2.84
N VAL A 389 -19.00 -0.01 -3.72
CA VAL A 389 -19.34 0.05 -5.15
C VAL A 389 -20.86 -0.11 -5.36
N MET A 390 -21.52 -1.01 -4.62
CA MET A 390 -22.97 -1.18 -4.69
C MET A 390 -23.72 0.08 -4.23
N ALA A 391 -23.26 0.74 -3.17
CA ALA A 391 -23.86 1.98 -2.67
C ALA A 391 -23.73 3.15 -3.65
N LEU A 392 -22.69 3.14 -4.48
CA LEU A 392 -22.43 4.16 -5.52
C LEU A 392 -23.05 3.82 -6.87
N ALA A 393 -23.49 2.57 -7.07
CA ALA A 393 -24.22 2.19 -8.27
C ALA A 393 -25.53 2.99 -8.31
N LYS A 394 -25.64 3.91 -9.31
CA LYS A 394 -26.93 4.57 -9.57
C LYS A 394 -27.96 3.48 -9.84
N PRO A 395 -29.17 3.53 -9.25
CA PRO A 395 -30.20 2.60 -9.64
C PRO A 395 -30.37 2.69 -11.17
N GLU A 396 -30.18 1.56 -11.85
CA GLU A 396 -30.55 1.49 -13.26
C GLU A 396 -31.96 2.03 -13.32
N SER A 397 -32.17 3.07 -14.14
CA SER A 397 -33.52 3.60 -14.39
C SER A 397 -34.35 2.39 -14.86
N ALA A 398 -35.16 1.88 -13.96
CA ALA A 398 -36.10 0.83 -14.25
C ALA A 398 -37.02 1.33 -15.36
N GLY A 399 -36.91 0.75 -16.52
CA GLY A 399 -37.91 0.91 -17.51
C GLY A 399 -37.48 1.50 -18.85
N LYS A 400 -37.38 0.65 -19.77
CA LYS A 400 -38.37 0.71 -20.87
C LYS A 400 -38.62 -0.73 -21.27
N SER A 401 -39.63 -1.33 -20.67
CA SER A 401 -40.31 -2.43 -21.24
C SER A 401 -40.62 -2.08 -22.69
N ALA A 402 -40.00 -2.78 -23.61
CA ALA A 402 -40.39 -2.77 -25.00
C ALA A 402 -41.84 -3.24 -25.07
N GLY A 403 -42.74 -2.29 -25.20
CA GLY A 403 -44.05 -2.53 -25.79
C GLY A 403 -43.91 -2.43 -27.30
N LYS A 404 -44.00 -3.50 -27.94
CA LYS A 404 -44.68 -3.94 -29.15
C LYS A 404 -43.84 -4.92 -29.94
#